data_6618954c7c7042d4f06d8a668d8e4182
#
_entry.id   6618954c7c7042d4f06d8a668d8e4182
#
_cell.length_a   1.000
_cell.length_b   1.000
_cell.length_c   1.000
_cell.angle_alpha   90.00
_cell.angle_beta   90.00
_cell.angle_gamma   90.00
#
_symmetry.space_group_name_H-M   'P 1'
#
loop_
_entity.id
_entity.type
_entity.pdbx_description
1 polymer ?
#
loop_
_entity_poly.entity_id
_entity_poly.type
_entity_poly.pdbx_seq_one_letter_code
_entity_poly.pdbx_strand_id
1 'polypeptide(L)' 'MLCPVLFEQEKEGRFAGHAPNYMEVLAQGEELHNKVRNVEITAVENGSLVGEIR' A
#
# COMPACT_ATOMS: atom_id res chain seq x y z
N MET A 1 3.09 6.86 10.32
CA MET A 1 3.28 5.47 10.78
C MET A 1 3.71 4.64 9.58
N LEU A 2 4.80 3.90 9.72
CA LEU A 2 5.29 3.04 8.66
C LEU A 2 4.76 1.63 8.84
N CYS A 3 4.25 1.07 7.75
CA CYS A 3 3.74 -0.30 7.76
C CYS A 3 4.40 -1.09 6.64
N PRO A 4 4.87 -2.30 6.90
CA PRO A 4 5.32 -3.17 5.81
C PRO A 4 4.10 -3.68 5.07
N VAL A 5 4.11 -3.57 3.75
CA VAL A 5 2.98 -3.95 2.92
C VAL A 5 3.47 -4.81 1.78
N LEU A 6 2.83 -5.97 1.58
CA LEU A 6 3.08 -6.80 0.42
C LEU A 6 2.12 -6.36 -0.68
N PHE A 7 2.67 -5.82 -1.76
CA PHE A 7 1.87 -5.36 -2.87
C PHE A 7 1.62 -6.49 -3.83
N GLU A 8 0.35 -6.71 -4.18
CA GLU A 8 -0.05 -7.85 -4.98
C GLU A 8 -0.72 -7.45 -6.29
N GLN A 9 -1.33 -6.27 -6.34
CA GLN A 9 -2.10 -5.85 -7.51
C GLN A 9 -1.85 -4.40 -7.84
N GLU A 10 -2.00 -4.07 -9.11
CA GLU A 10 -2.00 -2.69 -9.55
C GLU A 10 -3.42 -2.30 -9.95
N LYS A 11 -3.90 -1.15 -9.47
CA LYS A 11 -5.23 -0.63 -9.77
C LYS A 11 -5.13 0.85 -10.08
N GLU A 12 -5.47 1.22 -11.32
CA GLU A 12 -5.60 2.64 -11.70
C GLU A 12 -4.36 3.47 -11.34
N GLY A 13 -3.19 2.93 -11.61
CA GLY A 13 -1.94 3.64 -11.37
C GLY A 13 -1.46 3.58 -9.94
N ARG A 14 -2.14 2.86 -9.07
CA ARG A 14 -1.70 2.64 -7.70
C ARG A 14 -1.55 1.15 -7.45
N PHE A 15 -0.65 0.81 -6.53
CA PHE A 15 -0.52 -0.57 -6.10
C PHE A 15 -1.34 -0.82 -4.85
N ALA A 16 -1.97 -1.97 -4.79
CA ALA A 16 -2.78 -2.39 -3.66
C ALA A 16 -2.13 -3.59 -2.99
N GLY A 17 -2.08 -3.56 -1.67
CA GLY A 17 -1.55 -4.66 -0.89
C GLY A 17 -2.23 -4.73 0.45
N HIS A 18 -1.73 -5.59 1.32
CA HIS A 18 -2.28 -5.76 2.66
C HIS A 18 -1.21 -5.56 3.72
N ALA A 19 -1.56 -4.75 4.71
CA ALA A 19 -0.74 -4.60 5.91
C ALA A 19 -0.96 -5.80 6.83
N PRO A 20 -0.09 -5.98 7.85
CA PRO A 20 -0.26 -7.11 8.77
C PRO A 20 -1.59 -7.17 9.49
N ASN A 21 -2.31 -6.06 9.59
CA ASN A 21 -3.63 -6.01 10.22
C ASN A 21 -4.77 -6.29 9.24
N TYR A 22 -4.45 -6.79 8.04
CA TYR A 22 -5.40 -7.17 6.99
C TYR A 22 -6.15 -6.02 6.34
N MET A 23 -5.75 -4.79 6.60
CA MET A 23 -6.35 -3.66 5.91
C MET A 23 -5.67 -3.47 4.55
N GLU A 24 -6.48 -3.15 3.55
CA GLU A 24 -5.93 -2.83 2.24
C GLU A 24 -5.17 -1.52 2.30
N VAL A 25 -4.00 -1.49 1.66
CA VAL A 25 -3.17 -0.30 1.57
C VAL A 25 -2.96 0.04 0.12
N LEU A 26 -3.19 1.30 -0.24
CA LEU A 26 -2.98 1.80 -1.59
C LEU A 26 -1.79 2.77 -1.58
N ALA A 27 -0.89 2.61 -2.53
CA ALA A 27 0.26 3.49 -2.63
C ALA A 27 0.68 3.63 -4.09
N GLN A 28 1.19 4.80 -4.43
CA GLN A 28 1.75 5.03 -5.75
C GLN A 28 3.19 4.56 -5.79
N GLY A 29 3.59 3.97 -6.90
CA GLY A 29 4.94 3.51 -7.07
C GLY A 29 5.08 2.76 -8.38
N GLU A 30 6.27 2.20 -8.62
CA GLU A 30 6.53 1.44 -9.82
C GLU A 30 7.14 0.10 -9.43
N GLU A 31 6.73 -0.94 -10.18
CA GLU A 31 7.30 -2.28 -10.05
C GLU A 31 7.18 -2.82 -8.62
N LEU A 32 6.03 -2.59 -8.01
CA LEU A 32 5.80 -3.05 -6.64
C LEU A 32 5.18 -4.44 -6.57
N HIS A 33 4.82 -5.03 -7.70
CA HIS A 33 4.14 -6.33 -7.72
C HIS A 33 4.99 -7.40 -7.01
N ASN A 34 4.38 -8.07 -6.05
CA ASN A 34 5.02 -9.11 -5.23
C ASN A 34 6.21 -8.61 -4.41
N LYS A 35 6.22 -7.32 -4.08
CA LYS A 35 7.30 -6.75 -3.27
C LYS A 35 6.76 -6.23 -1.96
N VAL A 36 7.56 -6.39 -0.91
CA VAL A 36 7.26 -5.82 0.40
C VAL A 36 7.97 -4.48 0.52
N ARG A 37 7.23 -3.44 0.84
CA ARG A 37 7.79 -2.11 1.02
C ARG A 37 7.20 -1.46 2.26
N ASN A 38 7.97 -0.60 2.89
CA ASN A 38 7.46 0.21 3.98
C ASN A 38 6.65 1.37 3.39
N VAL A 39 5.48 1.58 3.96
CA VAL A 39 4.57 2.62 3.49
C VAL A 39 4.28 3.56 4.65
N GLU A 40 4.47 4.85 4.41
CA GLU A 40 4.06 5.88 5.36
C GLU A 40 2.58 6.17 5.14
N ILE A 41 1.75 5.81 6.10
CA ILE A 41 0.30 6.01 5.96
C ILE A 41 -0.02 7.50 6.12
N THR A 42 -0.69 8.07 5.15
CA THR A 42 -1.00 9.50 5.14
C THR A 42 -2.50 9.79 5.20
N ALA A 43 -3.34 8.82 4.84
CA ALA A 43 -4.79 9.06 4.81
C ALA A 43 -5.54 7.73 4.85
N VAL A 44 -6.84 7.84 5.01
CA VAL A 44 -7.75 6.68 4.91
C VAL A 44 -8.84 7.06 3.91
N GLU A 45 -9.08 6.19 2.93
CA GLU A 45 -10.12 6.39 1.92
C GLU A 45 -10.97 5.14 1.82
N ASN A 46 -12.29 5.29 1.98
CA ASN A 46 -13.25 4.19 1.77
C ASN A 46 -12.83 2.89 2.47
N GLY A 47 -12.30 3.02 3.68
CA GLY A 47 -11.88 1.84 4.44
C GLY A 47 -10.51 1.30 4.09
N SER A 48 -9.81 1.94 3.17
CA SER A 48 -8.45 1.55 2.81
C SER A 48 -7.45 2.59 3.29
N LEU A 49 -6.26 2.13 3.65
CA LEU A 49 -5.18 3.03 4.01
C LEU A 49 -4.49 3.53 2.75
N VAL A 50 -4.11 4.79 2.75
CA VAL A 50 -3.39 5.39 1.62
C VAL A 50 -2.07 5.93 2.16
N GLY A 51 -1.00 5.71 1.42
CA GLY A 51 0.29 6.16 1.87
C GLY A 51 1.31 6.30 0.76
N GLU A 52 2.54 6.55 1.18
CA GLU A 52 3.66 6.73 0.28
C GLU A 52 4.73 5.70 0.57
N ILE A 53 5.37 5.22 -0.49
CA ILE A 53 6.48 4.27 -0.38
C ILE A 53 7.69 4.99 0.21
N ARG A 54 8.31 4.33 1.21
CA ARG A 54 9.52 4.86 1.85
C ARG A 54 10.71 3.94 1.65
#